data_fa917ab74193c1a24a5c1e66295103ba
#
_entry.id   fa917ab74193c1a24a5c1e66295103ba
#
_cell.length_a   1.000
_cell.length_b   1.000
_cell.length_c   1.000
_cell.angle_alpha   90.00
_cell.angle_beta   90.00
_cell.angle_gamma   90.00
#
_symmetry.space_group_name_H-M   'P 1'
#
loop_
_entity.id
_entity.type
_entity.pdbx_description
1 polymer ?
#
loop_
_entity_poly.entity_id
_entity_poly.type
_entity_poly.pdbx_seq_one_letter_code
_entity_poly.pdbx_strand_id
1 'polypeptide(L)'
;MEKRTNTRRQKSLAPVGLVALALVVALAAGCGGSKKAGRTTTTAATASTVTASTAPAVDTKIAAEVPAAIKSKGILIVASNPHYAPNEFIGSDAKTIVGMDPDLGKALAAVMGLKAKFVSASFNSIIPSVSAGKFNLGMSSITDTRQREKNVDFVTYFKSGTMFFTNTTGGLVIQKGLADLCGHSVAVASGTTGQADATNQSAKCKSAGKSPIKIFVYPNQSAVALGVKKGRGQVGIADYPVAAYLVVKSNGQFKLTGTPYNVAPYGIAIQKGNGMAKPVLDALKVLMANGTYKAILTRWYVLADAITNPKINGAIS
;
A
#
# COMPACT_ATOMS: atom_id res chain seq x y z
N MET A 1 -37.68 9.21 -51.06
CA MET A 1 -36.74 9.97 -51.96
C MET A 1 -36.46 11.26 -51.28
N GLU A 2 -35.34 11.42 -50.62
CA GLU A 2 -34.67 12.71 -50.47
C GLU A 2 -33.26 12.45 -49.86
N LYS A 3 -32.24 12.68 -50.69
CA LYS A 3 -30.82 12.59 -50.38
C LYS A 3 -30.42 13.87 -49.64
N ARG A 4 -29.90 13.79 -48.41
CA ARG A 4 -29.18 14.90 -47.78
C ARG A 4 -27.66 14.56 -47.78
N THR A 5 -26.95 15.33 -48.57
CA THR A 5 -25.50 15.42 -48.72
C THR A 5 -24.88 16.02 -47.43
N ASN A 6 -23.89 15.35 -46.87
CA ASN A 6 -23.16 15.80 -45.68
C ASN A 6 -21.79 16.36 -46.12
N THR A 7 -21.65 17.67 -46.05
CA THR A 7 -20.44 18.41 -46.44
C THR A 7 -19.44 18.42 -45.29
N ARG A 8 -18.31 17.71 -45.46
CA ARG A 8 -17.15 17.77 -44.56
C ARG A 8 -16.47 19.13 -44.67
N ARG A 9 -16.42 19.92 -43.60
CA ARG A 9 -15.51 21.07 -43.45
C ARG A 9 -14.16 20.58 -42.91
N GLN A 10 -13.15 20.58 -43.74
CA GLN A 10 -11.73 20.54 -43.36
C GLN A 10 -11.34 21.87 -42.72
N LYS A 11 -10.81 21.84 -41.52
CA LYS A 11 -10.10 22.98 -40.90
C LYS A 11 -8.60 22.76 -41.03
N SER A 12 -7.98 23.70 -41.74
CA SER A 12 -6.55 23.84 -42.00
C SER A 12 -5.76 24.06 -40.71
N LEU A 13 -4.67 23.32 -40.54
CA LEU A 13 -3.63 23.51 -39.51
C LEU A 13 -2.60 24.52 -40.07
N ALA A 14 -2.36 25.59 -39.33
CA ALA A 14 -1.24 26.51 -39.57
C ALA A 14 -0.02 26.05 -38.73
N PRO A 15 1.21 26.20 -39.22
CA PRO A 15 2.41 25.80 -38.49
C PRO A 15 2.86 26.90 -37.54
N VAL A 16 3.17 26.52 -36.29
CA VAL A 16 3.79 27.38 -35.29
C VAL A 16 5.31 27.24 -35.38
N GLY A 17 5.97 28.41 -35.56
CA GLY A 17 7.37 28.53 -35.81
C GLY A 17 8.29 28.17 -34.61
N LEU A 18 9.44 27.59 -34.98
CA LEU A 18 10.60 27.37 -34.11
C LEU A 18 11.26 28.73 -33.77
N VAL A 19 11.38 29.07 -32.51
CA VAL A 19 12.28 30.13 -32.02
C VAL A 19 13.56 29.48 -31.49
N ALA A 20 14.65 29.66 -32.25
CA ALA A 20 16.01 29.28 -31.80
C ALA A 20 16.55 30.37 -30.90
N LEU A 21 16.93 30.03 -29.65
CA LEU A 21 17.61 30.91 -28.71
C LEU A 21 19.13 30.66 -28.79
N ALA A 22 19.86 31.62 -29.38
CA ALA A 22 21.32 31.59 -29.44
C ALA A 22 21.93 32.01 -28.12
N LEU A 23 22.83 31.17 -27.55
CA LEU A 23 23.63 31.45 -26.36
C LEU A 23 24.91 32.17 -26.81
N VAL A 24 25.12 33.43 -26.37
CA VAL A 24 26.34 34.20 -26.55
C VAL A 24 27.26 33.91 -25.36
N VAL A 25 28.43 33.33 -25.62
CA VAL A 25 29.52 33.15 -24.67
C VAL A 25 30.43 34.38 -24.80
N ALA A 26 30.52 35.21 -23.73
CA ALA A 26 31.49 36.26 -23.65
C ALA A 26 32.69 35.79 -22.82
N LEU A 27 33.87 35.66 -23.47
CA LEU A 27 35.16 35.56 -22.80
C LEU A 27 35.64 36.96 -22.43
N ALA A 28 35.92 37.16 -21.14
CA ALA A 28 36.70 38.30 -20.68
C ALA A 28 37.96 37.78 -20.00
N ALA A 29 39.10 38.02 -20.62
CA ALA A 29 40.44 37.89 -20.02
C ALA A 29 40.75 39.15 -19.23
N GLY A 30 41.20 39.02 -17.98
CA GLY A 30 41.68 40.10 -17.15
C GLY A 30 42.78 39.60 -16.21
N CYS A 31 44.00 40.04 -16.46
CA CYS A 31 45.21 39.81 -15.65
C CYS A 31 45.23 40.62 -14.35
N GLY A 32 45.85 40.06 -13.31
CA GLY A 32 46.72 40.77 -12.37
C GLY A 32 46.22 40.95 -10.96
N GLY A 33 46.95 40.38 -9.97
CA GLY A 33 46.91 40.81 -8.59
C GLY A 33 47.08 39.71 -7.54
N SER A 34 48.34 39.40 -7.21
CA SER A 34 48.70 38.55 -6.05
C SER A 34 48.28 39.18 -4.74
N LYS A 35 47.53 38.48 -3.87
CA LYS A 35 47.62 38.63 -2.39
C LYS A 35 47.19 37.33 -1.69
N LYS A 36 48.08 36.96 -0.79
CA LYS A 36 48.12 35.91 0.23
C LYS A 36 46.86 35.10 0.59
N ALA A 37 47.14 33.79 0.71
CA ALA A 37 46.39 32.69 1.19
C ALA A 37 45.56 32.90 2.46
N GLY A 38 44.27 32.64 2.37
CA GLY A 38 43.42 32.11 3.44
C GLY A 38 42.92 30.74 3.02
N ARG A 39 43.45 29.71 3.69
CA ARG A 39 43.06 28.31 3.43
C ARG A 39 41.71 28.03 4.05
N THR A 40 40.66 28.28 3.28
CA THR A 40 39.30 27.84 3.68
C THR A 40 39.17 26.39 3.30
N THR A 41 39.21 25.52 4.29
CA THR A 41 38.85 24.08 4.12
C THR A 41 37.37 23.98 3.80
N THR A 42 37.06 23.89 2.52
CA THR A 42 35.72 23.48 2.07
C THR A 42 35.55 22.00 2.39
N THR A 43 34.81 21.71 3.47
CA THR A 43 34.37 20.38 3.78
C THR A 43 33.42 19.98 2.67
N ALA A 44 33.89 19.13 1.75
CA ALA A 44 33.05 18.49 0.76
C ALA A 44 32.02 17.62 1.51
N ALA A 45 30.76 18.03 1.47
CA ALA A 45 29.67 17.18 1.90
C ALA A 45 29.67 15.95 1.01
N THR A 46 30.08 14.84 1.58
CA THR A 46 30.01 13.53 0.93
C THR A 46 28.53 13.22 0.69
N ALA A 47 28.07 13.37 -0.54
CA ALA A 47 26.77 12.88 -0.96
C ALA A 47 26.77 11.36 -0.71
N SER A 48 26.03 10.94 0.32
CA SER A 48 25.77 9.52 0.57
C SER A 48 25.02 8.99 -0.65
N THR A 49 25.73 8.34 -1.53
CA THR A 49 25.15 7.50 -2.57
C THR A 49 24.32 6.45 -1.87
N VAL A 50 23.00 6.53 -2.02
CA VAL A 50 22.07 5.47 -1.64
C VAL A 50 22.40 4.30 -2.56
N THR A 51 23.26 3.41 -2.07
CA THR A 51 23.61 2.15 -2.74
C THR A 51 22.32 1.36 -2.98
N ALA A 52 22.16 0.87 -4.20
CA ALA A 52 21.09 -0.05 -4.58
C ALA A 52 21.01 -1.15 -3.51
N SER A 53 19.85 -1.33 -2.90
CA SER A 53 19.61 -2.34 -1.87
C SER A 53 19.92 -3.71 -2.44
N THR A 54 21.09 -4.25 -2.14
CA THR A 54 21.41 -5.66 -2.33
C THR A 54 20.42 -6.47 -1.50
N ALA A 55 19.89 -7.57 -2.05
CA ALA A 55 19.01 -8.47 -1.30
C ALA A 55 19.67 -8.84 0.05
N PRO A 56 18.90 -8.90 1.15
CA PRO A 56 19.45 -9.26 2.45
C PRO A 56 20.19 -10.61 2.39
N ALA A 57 21.29 -10.72 3.13
CA ALA A 57 22.02 -11.99 3.23
C ALA A 57 21.16 -13.06 3.91
N VAL A 58 21.39 -14.31 3.54
CA VAL A 58 20.75 -15.47 4.19
C VAL A 58 21.26 -15.59 5.63
N ASP A 59 20.34 -15.71 6.57
CA ASP A 59 20.63 -16.14 7.94
C ASP A 59 20.51 -17.66 8.01
N THR A 60 21.68 -18.34 8.17
CA THR A 60 21.72 -19.81 8.13
C THR A 60 20.97 -20.48 9.26
N LYS A 61 20.86 -19.82 10.43
CA LYS A 61 20.09 -20.32 11.59
C LYS A 61 18.59 -20.27 11.28
N ILE A 62 18.10 -19.13 10.78
CA ILE A 62 16.70 -18.97 10.41
C ILE A 62 16.35 -19.90 9.22
N ALA A 63 17.25 -20.01 8.23
CA ALA A 63 17.06 -20.91 7.09
C ALA A 63 16.98 -22.38 7.51
N ALA A 64 17.67 -22.78 8.61
CA ALA A 64 17.57 -24.11 9.16
C ALA A 64 16.19 -24.40 9.82
N GLU A 65 15.52 -23.38 10.35
CA GLU A 65 14.19 -23.48 10.97
C GLU A 65 13.04 -23.58 9.96
N VAL A 66 13.29 -23.26 8.69
CA VAL A 66 12.27 -23.37 7.63
C VAL A 66 11.88 -24.84 7.44
N PRO A 67 10.56 -25.18 7.48
CA PRO A 67 10.10 -26.56 7.28
C PRO A 67 10.62 -27.18 6.00
N ALA A 68 11.09 -28.43 6.06
CA ALA A 68 11.73 -29.15 4.96
C ALA A 68 10.90 -29.15 3.66
N ALA A 69 9.58 -29.31 3.77
CA ALA A 69 8.68 -29.31 2.62
C ALA A 69 8.62 -27.96 1.87
N ILE A 70 8.92 -26.85 2.55
CA ILE A 70 8.98 -25.51 1.96
C ILE A 70 10.41 -25.26 1.44
N LYS A 71 11.39 -25.59 2.26
CA LYS A 71 12.81 -25.42 1.94
C LYS A 71 13.19 -26.15 0.65
N SER A 72 12.73 -27.38 0.45
CA SER A 72 13.01 -28.18 -0.76
C SER A 72 12.47 -27.55 -2.05
N LYS A 73 11.38 -26.77 -1.96
CA LYS A 73 10.81 -26.03 -3.09
C LYS A 73 11.57 -24.72 -3.39
N GLY A 74 12.29 -24.16 -2.42
CA GLY A 74 13.06 -22.92 -2.55
C GLY A 74 12.23 -21.68 -2.79
N ILE A 75 10.89 -21.77 -2.78
CA ILE A 75 9.97 -20.68 -3.14
C ILE A 75 8.82 -20.62 -2.14
N LEU A 76 8.54 -19.42 -1.63
CA LEU A 76 7.32 -19.07 -0.92
C LEU A 76 6.29 -18.51 -1.90
N ILE A 77 5.14 -19.15 -2.00
CA ILE A 77 3.99 -18.61 -2.73
C ILE A 77 3.18 -17.74 -1.78
N VAL A 78 3.10 -16.45 -2.09
CA VAL A 78 2.47 -15.42 -1.26
C VAL A 78 1.20 -14.91 -1.94
N ALA A 79 0.04 -15.09 -1.30
CA ALA A 79 -1.22 -14.54 -1.80
C ALA A 79 -1.35 -13.06 -1.45
N SER A 80 -1.78 -12.24 -2.42
CA SER A 80 -1.98 -10.81 -2.27
C SER A 80 -3.12 -10.32 -3.16
N ASN A 81 -3.88 -9.28 -2.72
CA ASN A 81 -4.87 -8.61 -3.54
C ASN A 81 -4.27 -7.30 -4.09
N PRO A 82 -3.74 -7.28 -5.33
CA PRO A 82 -2.91 -6.17 -5.81
C PRO A 82 -3.73 -4.96 -6.29
N HIS A 83 -4.62 -4.46 -5.44
CA HIS A 83 -5.46 -3.29 -5.67
C HIS A 83 -5.43 -2.31 -4.49
N TYR A 84 -4.32 -2.29 -3.73
CA TYR A 84 -4.20 -1.58 -2.46
C TYR A 84 -2.92 -0.74 -2.37
N ALA A 85 -2.64 0.08 -3.40
CA ALA A 85 -1.47 0.95 -3.46
C ALA A 85 -1.43 1.94 -2.26
N PRO A 86 -0.24 2.20 -1.67
CA PRO A 86 1.11 1.81 -2.11
C PRO A 86 1.56 0.46 -1.57
N ASN A 87 0.73 -0.26 -0.81
CA ASN A 87 1.12 -1.47 -0.09
C ASN A 87 1.28 -2.67 -1.03
N GLU A 88 0.30 -2.94 -1.90
CA GLU A 88 0.37 -3.98 -2.94
C GLU A 88 -0.48 -3.60 -4.16
N PHE A 89 0.13 -3.55 -5.33
CA PHE A 89 -0.56 -3.21 -6.57
C PHE A 89 0.17 -3.74 -7.81
N ILE A 90 -0.49 -3.69 -8.96
CA ILE A 90 0.12 -4.08 -10.23
C ILE A 90 1.07 -2.98 -10.70
N GLY A 91 2.31 -3.34 -10.98
CA GLY A 91 3.34 -2.43 -11.48
C GLY A 91 3.07 -1.93 -12.90
N SER A 92 3.97 -1.07 -13.39
CA SER A 92 3.87 -0.46 -14.73
C SER A 92 3.96 -1.47 -15.88
N ASP A 93 4.49 -2.67 -15.63
CA ASP A 93 4.54 -3.79 -16.58
C ASP A 93 3.19 -4.53 -16.73
N ALA A 94 2.17 -4.11 -15.99
CA ALA A 94 0.83 -4.71 -15.93
C ALA A 94 0.80 -6.19 -15.49
N LYS A 95 1.86 -6.69 -14.88
CA LYS A 95 2.02 -8.11 -14.48
C LYS A 95 2.55 -8.28 -13.06
N THR A 96 3.61 -7.55 -12.72
CA THR A 96 4.31 -7.73 -11.45
C THR A 96 3.55 -7.06 -10.32
N ILE A 97 3.35 -7.80 -9.22
CA ILE A 97 2.83 -7.22 -7.98
C ILE A 97 3.99 -6.53 -7.28
N VAL A 98 3.83 -5.23 -7.04
CA VAL A 98 4.80 -4.32 -6.42
C VAL A 98 4.18 -3.62 -5.23
N GLY A 99 4.99 -3.02 -4.37
CA GLY A 99 4.53 -2.29 -3.21
C GLY A 99 5.32 -2.65 -1.95
N MET A 100 4.90 -2.09 -0.83
CA MET A 100 5.53 -2.32 0.48
C MET A 100 5.51 -3.81 0.86
N ASP A 101 4.38 -4.49 0.74
CA ASP A 101 4.21 -5.90 1.05
C ASP A 101 5.09 -6.81 0.16
N PRO A 102 5.10 -6.67 -1.19
CA PRO A 102 5.98 -7.44 -2.03
C PRO A 102 7.47 -7.23 -1.76
N ASP A 103 7.90 -5.99 -1.48
CA ASP A 103 9.30 -5.72 -1.18
C ASP A 103 9.69 -6.35 0.16
N LEU A 104 8.86 -6.22 1.18
CA LEU A 104 9.09 -6.84 2.50
C LEU A 104 9.06 -8.37 2.42
N GLY A 105 8.08 -8.95 1.72
CA GLY A 105 7.97 -10.41 1.58
C GLY A 105 9.15 -11.03 0.82
N LYS A 106 9.68 -10.35 -0.20
CA LYS A 106 10.92 -10.77 -0.88
C LYS A 106 12.13 -10.70 0.03
N ALA A 107 12.24 -9.63 0.85
CA ALA A 107 13.34 -9.48 1.81
C ALA A 107 13.29 -10.57 2.90
N LEU A 108 12.09 -10.87 3.44
CA LEU A 108 11.88 -11.96 4.39
C LEU A 108 12.31 -13.32 3.81
N ALA A 109 11.87 -13.61 2.58
CA ALA A 109 12.24 -14.85 1.90
C ALA A 109 13.76 -14.95 1.72
N ALA A 110 14.44 -13.87 1.34
CA ALA A 110 15.90 -13.86 1.15
C ALA A 110 16.64 -14.20 2.45
N VAL A 111 16.25 -13.63 3.60
CA VAL A 111 16.81 -13.97 4.92
C VAL A 111 16.64 -15.46 5.24
N MET A 112 15.52 -16.05 4.84
CA MET A 112 15.23 -17.49 5.03
C MET A 112 15.89 -18.41 3.95
N GLY A 113 16.69 -17.86 3.03
CA GLY A 113 17.27 -18.63 1.94
C GLY A 113 16.29 -19.07 0.87
N LEU A 114 15.17 -18.35 0.72
CA LEU A 114 14.08 -18.65 -0.21
C LEU A 114 13.85 -17.49 -1.19
N LYS A 115 13.09 -17.77 -2.24
CA LYS A 115 12.49 -16.74 -3.12
C LYS A 115 11.01 -16.55 -2.77
N ALA A 116 10.48 -15.34 -2.91
CA ALA A 116 9.04 -15.11 -2.80
C ALA A 116 8.42 -14.89 -4.18
N LYS A 117 7.29 -15.56 -4.44
CA LYS A 117 6.44 -15.34 -5.60
C LYS A 117 5.08 -14.85 -5.14
N PHE A 118 4.82 -13.57 -5.39
CA PHE A 118 3.49 -12.99 -5.14
C PHE A 118 2.51 -13.40 -6.23
N VAL A 119 1.31 -13.82 -5.83
CA VAL A 119 0.22 -14.22 -6.72
C VAL A 119 -1.06 -13.49 -6.36
N SER A 120 -1.81 -13.09 -7.38
CA SER A 120 -3.07 -12.39 -7.19
C SER A 120 -4.16 -13.32 -6.65
N ALA A 121 -4.87 -12.85 -5.62
CA ALA A 121 -6.03 -13.51 -5.03
C ALA A 121 -7.08 -12.47 -4.64
N SER A 122 -8.35 -12.84 -4.57
CA SER A 122 -9.36 -11.97 -3.96
C SER A 122 -9.11 -11.88 -2.45
N PHE A 123 -9.25 -10.67 -1.87
CA PHE A 123 -8.89 -10.44 -0.47
C PHE A 123 -9.57 -11.41 0.50
N ASN A 124 -10.88 -11.63 0.34
CA ASN A 124 -11.65 -12.53 1.18
C ASN A 124 -11.28 -14.01 1.03
N SER A 125 -10.55 -14.40 -0.03
CA SER A 125 -10.10 -15.77 -0.23
C SER A 125 -8.70 -16.05 0.33
N ILE A 126 -7.93 -15.02 0.72
CA ILE A 126 -6.53 -15.19 1.16
C ILE A 126 -6.46 -16.07 2.40
N ILE A 127 -7.14 -15.68 3.49
CA ILE A 127 -7.11 -16.44 4.76
C ILE A 127 -7.59 -17.88 4.59
N PRO A 128 -8.76 -18.18 3.97
CA PRO A 128 -9.18 -19.54 3.72
C PRO A 128 -8.17 -20.38 2.91
N SER A 129 -7.57 -19.75 1.89
CA SER A 129 -6.58 -20.44 1.04
C SER A 129 -5.25 -20.70 1.75
N VAL A 130 -4.79 -19.77 2.61
CA VAL A 130 -3.60 -19.99 3.47
C VAL A 130 -3.88 -21.06 4.50
N SER A 131 -5.03 -21.02 5.16
CA SER A 131 -5.46 -22.04 6.13
C SER A 131 -5.51 -23.43 5.51
N ALA A 132 -5.93 -23.55 4.24
CA ALA A 132 -5.95 -24.80 3.49
C ALA A 132 -4.58 -25.21 2.90
N GLY A 133 -3.49 -24.44 3.16
CA GLY A 133 -2.15 -24.73 2.65
C GLY A 133 -1.97 -24.51 1.13
N LYS A 134 -2.92 -23.84 0.45
CA LYS A 134 -2.82 -23.52 -0.97
C LYS A 134 -1.71 -22.49 -1.23
N PHE A 135 -1.50 -21.57 -0.31
CA PHE A 135 -0.42 -20.58 -0.30
C PHE A 135 0.42 -20.75 0.96
N ASN A 136 1.71 -20.44 0.88
CA ASN A 136 2.58 -20.50 2.05
C ASN A 136 2.32 -19.33 3.01
N LEU A 137 2.07 -18.14 2.45
CA LEU A 137 1.81 -16.91 3.19
C LEU A 137 0.67 -16.12 2.54
N GLY A 138 0.02 -15.26 3.33
CA GLY A 138 -0.83 -14.18 2.85
C GLY A 138 -0.25 -12.84 3.30
N MET A 139 0.12 -11.97 2.34
CA MET A 139 0.54 -10.57 2.61
C MET A 139 -0.28 -9.66 1.70
N SER A 140 -1.20 -8.92 2.31
CA SER A 140 -2.15 -8.04 1.61
C SER A 140 -2.75 -7.03 2.58
N SER A 141 -1.90 -6.36 3.37
CA SER A 141 -2.33 -5.39 4.38
C SER A 141 -3.43 -5.95 5.30
N ILE A 142 -3.30 -7.23 5.67
CA ILE A 142 -4.34 -7.96 6.40
C ILE A 142 -4.29 -7.55 7.87
N THR A 143 -5.33 -6.87 8.35
CA THR A 143 -5.45 -6.57 9.78
C THR A 143 -5.45 -7.87 10.59
N ASP A 144 -4.54 -7.98 11.57
CA ASP A 144 -4.54 -9.05 12.56
C ASP A 144 -5.69 -8.82 13.54
N THR A 145 -6.68 -9.71 13.52
CA THR A 145 -7.85 -9.67 14.41
C THR A 145 -8.04 -11.03 15.08
N ARG A 146 -8.55 -11.04 16.31
CA ARG A 146 -8.84 -12.29 17.04
C ARG A 146 -9.73 -13.25 16.27
N GLN A 147 -10.64 -12.71 15.43
CA GLN A 147 -11.51 -13.53 14.60
C GLN A 147 -10.71 -14.23 13.49
N ARG A 148 -9.74 -13.55 12.88
CA ARG A 148 -8.88 -14.12 11.83
C ARG A 148 -7.84 -15.08 12.40
N GLU A 149 -7.33 -14.80 13.62
CA GLU A 149 -6.40 -15.69 14.34
C GLU A 149 -7.00 -17.07 14.65
N LYS A 150 -8.32 -17.23 14.61
CA LYS A 150 -8.94 -18.57 14.74
C LYS A 150 -8.57 -19.50 13.58
N ASN A 151 -8.32 -18.94 12.39
CA ASN A 151 -8.11 -19.70 11.15
C ASN A 151 -6.63 -19.79 10.72
N VAL A 152 -5.83 -18.78 11.02
CA VAL A 152 -4.40 -18.70 10.65
C VAL A 152 -3.61 -18.10 11.81
N ASP A 153 -2.28 -18.29 11.82
CA ASP A 153 -1.41 -17.48 12.64
C ASP A 153 -1.01 -16.22 11.89
N PHE A 154 -0.71 -15.15 12.61
CA PHE A 154 -0.18 -13.91 12.07
C PHE A 154 1.20 -13.59 12.62
N VAL A 155 2.06 -13.02 11.78
CA VAL A 155 3.25 -12.29 12.25
C VAL A 155 3.03 -10.82 11.93
N THR A 156 2.91 -9.99 12.97
CA THR A 156 2.66 -8.55 12.81
C THR A 156 3.88 -7.86 12.22
N TYR A 157 3.67 -6.96 11.24
CA TYR A 157 4.77 -6.29 10.53
C TYR A 157 4.57 -4.79 10.31
N PHE A 158 3.37 -4.27 10.52
CA PHE A 158 2.99 -2.89 10.27
C PHE A 158 1.76 -2.55 11.11
N LYS A 159 1.34 -1.28 11.18
CA LYS A 159 0.06 -0.90 11.80
C LYS A 159 -0.62 0.15 10.94
N SER A 160 -1.95 0.18 10.95
CA SER A 160 -2.70 1.22 10.27
C SER A 160 -4.03 1.49 10.95
N GLY A 161 -4.48 2.73 10.86
CA GLY A 161 -5.86 3.11 11.15
C GLY A 161 -6.70 3.10 9.89
N THR A 162 -8.00 2.88 10.04
CA THR A 162 -8.99 3.03 8.97
C THR A 162 -9.31 4.52 8.75
N MET A 163 -9.54 4.91 7.49
CA MET A 163 -9.78 6.29 7.07
C MET A 163 -10.92 6.39 6.08
N PHE A 164 -11.59 7.52 6.06
CA PHE A 164 -12.61 7.86 5.07
C PHE A 164 -12.03 8.74 3.96
N PHE A 165 -12.49 8.49 2.74
CA PHE A 165 -12.23 9.38 1.61
C PHE A 165 -13.53 9.65 0.84
N THR A 166 -13.60 10.78 0.19
CA THR A 166 -14.80 11.23 -0.52
C THR A 166 -14.44 12.06 -1.75
N ASN A 167 -15.39 12.31 -2.64
CA ASN A 167 -15.20 13.25 -3.74
C ASN A 167 -14.92 14.66 -3.18
N THR A 168 -14.02 15.39 -3.84
CA THR A 168 -13.69 16.76 -3.46
C THR A 168 -14.92 17.67 -3.55
N THR A 169 -15.74 17.49 -4.59
CA THR A 169 -16.99 18.23 -4.79
C THR A 169 -18.18 17.40 -4.31
N GLY A 170 -19.04 17.97 -3.44
CA GLY A 170 -20.28 17.32 -2.99
C GLY A 170 -20.10 16.10 -2.08
N GLY A 171 -18.87 15.85 -1.61
CA GLY A 171 -18.59 14.71 -0.75
C GLY A 171 -19.05 14.90 0.70
N LEU A 172 -19.39 13.80 1.37
CA LEU A 172 -19.79 13.80 2.78
C LEU A 172 -18.62 14.21 3.68
N VAL A 173 -18.88 15.12 4.62
CA VAL A 173 -17.93 15.54 5.64
C VAL A 173 -18.15 14.68 6.89
N ILE A 174 -17.12 13.99 7.35
CA ILE A 174 -17.11 13.19 8.57
C ILE A 174 -16.46 14.00 9.70
N GLN A 175 -17.15 14.11 10.83
CA GLN A 175 -16.68 14.81 12.03
C GLN A 175 -16.65 13.89 13.26
N LYS A 176 -17.67 13.05 13.42
CA LYS A 176 -17.87 12.13 14.55
C LYS A 176 -17.55 10.66 14.19
N GLY A 177 -16.79 10.42 13.11
CA GLY A 177 -16.41 9.10 12.65
C GLY A 177 -17.58 8.30 12.10
N LEU A 178 -17.64 7.00 12.45
CA LEU A 178 -18.64 6.07 11.93
C LEU A 178 -20.10 6.52 12.18
N ALA A 179 -20.36 7.30 13.23
CA ALA A 179 -21.72 7.76 13.57
C ALA A 179 -22.33 8.68 12.51
N ASP A 180 -21.48 9.40 11.75
CA ASP A 180 -21.94 10.31 10.68
C ASP A 180 -22.42 9.55 9.43
N LEU A 181 -22.19 8.24 9.37
CA LEU A 181 -22.58 7.42 8.23
C LEU A 181 -24.06 7.03 8.24
N CYS A 182 -24.79 7.26 9.37
CA CYS A 182 -26.21 6.92 9.46
C CYS A 182 -27.03 7.69 8.40
N GLY A 183 -27.81 6.96 7.59
CA GLY A 183 -28.61 7.52 6.49
C GLY A 183 -27.84 7.83 5.22
N HIS A 184 -26.52 7.61 5.22
CA HIS A 184 -25.68 7.86 4.07
C HIS A 184 -25.26 6.57 3.35
N SER A 185 -24.62 6.71 2.17
CA SER A 185 -24.11 5.58 1.41
C SER A 185 -22.59 5.46 1.54
N VAL A 186 -22.10 4.23 1.74
CA VAL A 186 -20.71 3.90 1.95
C VAL A 186 -20.25 2.83 0.95
N ALA A 187 -19.08 3.02 0.37
CA ALA A 187 -18.41 2.04 -0.49
C ALA A 187 -17.28 1.36 0.29
N VAL A 188 -17.25 0.02 0.29
CA VAL A 188 -16.27 -0.81 1.02
C VAL A 188 -15.79 -1.97 0.17
N ALA A 189 -14.57 -2.45 0.42
CA ALA A 189 -14.07 -3.67 -0.18
C ALA A 189 -14.55 -4.92 0.61
N SER A 190 -14.84 -5.98 -0.12
CA SER A 190 -15.35 -7.25 0.45
C SER A 190 -14.33 -7.91 1.38
N GLY A 191 -14.78 -8.39 2.55
CA GLY A 191 -13.99 -9.12 3.53
C GLY A 191 -13.06 -8.26 4.40
N THR A 192 -13.10 -6.92 4.24
CA THR A 192 -12.27 -6.00 5.02
C THR A 192 -12.89 -5.66 6.38
N THR A 193 -12.06 -5.18 7.31
CA THR A 193 -12.53 -4.59 8.58
C THR A 193 -13.41 -3.37 8.33
N GLY A 194 -13.14 -2.57 7.30
CA GLY A 194 -13.99 -1.44 6.91
C GLY A 194 -15.41 -1.85 6.49
N GLN A 195 -15.58 -3.02 5.86
CA GLN A 195 -16.91 -3.58 5.60
C GLN A 195 -17.62 -3.97 6.90
N ALA A 196 -16.90 -4.63 7.83
CA ALA A 196 -17.45 -5.00 9.13
C ALA A 196 -17.85 -3.76 9.95
N ASP A 197 -17.03 -2.73 9.97
CA ASP A 197 -17.29 -1.46 10.65
C ASP A 197 -18.57 -0.80 10.11
N ALA A 198 -18.71 -0.69 8.79
CA ALA A 198 -19.91 -0.14 8.16
C ALA A 198 -21.17 -0.96 8.49
N THR A 199 -21.06 -2.30 8.50
CA THR A 199 -22.17 -3.21 8.84
C THR A 199 -22.59 -3.05 10.29
N ASN A 200 -21.62 -3.06 11.22
CA ASN A 200 -21.85 -2.90 12.64
C ASN A 200 -22.46 -1.51 12.95
N GLN A 201 -21.93 -0.48 12.31
CA GLN A 201 -22.47 0.88 12.49
C GLN A 201 -23.89 1.02 11.92
N SER A 202 -24.20 0.36 10.80
CA SER A 202 -25.56 0.35 10.24
C SER A 202 -26.58 -0.26 11.22
N ALA A 203 -26.18 -1.34 11.91
CA ALA A 203 -27.00 -1.93 12.98
C ALA A 203 -27.20 -0.96 14.16
N LYS A 204 -26.13 -0.26 14.59
CA LYS A 204 -26.20 0.77 15.64
C LYS A 204 -27.10 1.95 15.23
N CYS A 205 -27.07 2.37 13.95
CA CYS A 205 -27.98 3.41 13.46
C CYS A 205 -29.44 2.99 13.63
N LYS A 206 -29.80 1.75 13.21
CA LYS A 206 -31.14 1.20 13.38
C LYS A 206 -31.59 1.15 14.84
N SER A 207 -30.73 0.63 15.73
CA SER A 207 -31.03 0.55 17.16
C SER A 207 -31.24 1.92 17.80
N ALA A 208 -30.62 2.97 17.26
CA ALA A 208 -30.79 4.36 17.70
C ALA A 208 -31.94 5.10 16.99
N GLY A 209 -32.81 4.41 16.25
CA GLY A 209 -33.95 5.02 15.53
C GLY A 209 -33.53 5.87 14.32
N LYS A 210 -32.27 5.74 13.85
CA LYS A 210 -31.75 6.47 12.69
C LYS A 210 -31.84 5.60 11.42
N SER A 211 -31.82 6.24 10.25
CA SER A 211 -31.75 5.55 8.98
C SER A 211 -30.47 4.70 8.88
N PRO A 212 -30.56 3.46 8.39
CA PRO A 212 -29.39 2.60 8.22
C PRO A 212 -28.44 3.14 7.16
N ILE A 213 -27.21 2.64 7.17
CA ILE A 213 -26.21 2.92 6.14
C ILE A 213 -26.54 2.10 4.89
N LYS A 214 -26.51 2.72 3.71
CA LYS A 214 -26.56 2.03 2.43
C LYS A 214 -25.14 1.58 2.05
N ILE A 215 -24.84 0.28 2.24
CA ILE A 215 -23.49 -0.25 2.03
C ILE A 215 -23.38 -0.82 0.61
N PHE A 216 -22.42 -0.30 -0.17
CA PHE A 216 -22.00 -0.84 -1.47
C PHE A 216 -20.72 -1.63 -1.31
N VAL A 217 -20.79 -2.94 -1.49
CA VAL A 217 -19.64 -3.85 -1.37
C VAL A 217 -19.01 -4.06 -2.74
N TYR A 218 -17.71 -3.87 -2.84
CA TYR A 218 -16.91 -4.02 -4.06
C TYR A 218 -15.85 -5.12 -3.91
N PRO A 219 -15.39 -5.71 -5.02
CA PRO A 219 -14.42 -6.81 -4.96
C PRO A 219 -13.03 -6.40 -4.46
N ASN A 220 -12.65 -5.12 -4.61
CA ASN A 220 -11.36 -4.59 -4.22
C ASN A 220 -11.38 -3.06 -4.07
N GLN A 221 -10.28 -2.47 -3.58
CA GLN A 221 -10.20 -1.05 -3.27
C GLN A 221 -10.23 -0.14 -4.51
N SER A 222 -9.70 -0.57 -5.64
CA SER A 222 -9.80 0.19 -6.89
C SER A 222 -11.27 0.35 -7.33
N ALA A 223 -12.07 -0.71 -7.16
CA ALA A 223 -13.50 -0.66 -7.45
C ALA A 223 -14.27 0.21 -6.44
N VAL A 224 -13.86 0.23 -5.15
CA VAL A 224 -14.38 1.17 -4.13
C VAL A 224 -14.17 2.61 -4.59
N ALA A 225 -12.94 2.97 -4.95
CA ALA A 225 -12.60 4.32 -5.42
C ALA A 225 -13.44 4.72 -6.64
N LEU A 226 -13.61 3.81 -7.61
CA LEU A 226 -14.48 4.05 -8.77
C LEU A 226 -15.95 4.22 -8.37
N GLY A 227 -16.43 3.46 -7.40
CA GLY A 227 -17.78 3.59 -6.84
C GLY A 227 -18.02 4.97 -6.24
N VAL A 228 -17.09 5.47 -5.42
CA VAL A 228 -17.14 6.82 -4.83
C VAL A 228 -17.08 7.89 -5.92
N LYS A 229 -16.16 7.76 -6.89
CA LYS A 229 -16.06 8.68 -8.03
C LYS A 229 -17.39 8.83 -8.78
N LYS A 230 -18.12 7.73 -8.95
CA LYS A 230 -19.42 7.68 -9.65
C LYS A 230 -20.62 8.03 -8.75
N GLY A 231 -20.40 8.45 -7.49
CA GLY A 231 -21.47 8.81 -6.55
C GLY A 231 -22.29 7.62 -5.99
N ARG A 232 -21.84 6.37 -6.22
CA ARG A 232 -22.50 5.18 -5.64
C ARG A 232 -22.22 4.99 -4.16
N GLY A 233 -21.16 5.61 -3.64
CA GLY A 233 -20.86 5.75 -2.22
C GLY A 233 -20.50 7.21 -1.98
N GLN A 234 -21.16 7.88 -1.05
CA GLN A 234 -20.79 9.24 -0.65
C GLN A 234 -19.41 9.28 0.03
N VAL A 235 -19.05 8.14 0.67
CA VAL A 235 -17.77 7.91 1.35
C VAL A 235 -17.24 6.55 0.97
N GLY A 236 -15.94 6.44 0.78
CA GLY A 236 -15.19 5.19 0.72
C GLY A 236 -14.40 4.97 2.01
N ILE A 237 -14.23 3.71 2.39
CA ILE A 237 -13.41 3.31 3.53
C ILE A 237 -12.17 2.58 3.00
N ALA A 238 -10.99 2.96 3.51
CA ALA A 238 -9.70 2.30 3.28
C ALA A 238 -8.80 2.51 4.48
N ASP A 239 -7.69 1.80 4.55
CA ASP A 239 -6.66 2.12 5.54
C ASP A 239 -5.93 3.41 5.18
N TYR A 240 -5.45 4.12 6.21
CA TYR A 240 -4.92 5.49 6.05
C TYR A 240 -3.87 5.65 4.94
N PRO A 241 -2.80 4.83 4.85
CA PRO A 241 -1.81 5.01 3.81
C PRO A 241 -2.37 4.84 2.39
N VAL A 242 -3.36 3.96 2.23
CA VAL A 242 -4.03 3.71 0.95
C VAL A 242 -4.97 4.85 0.57
N ALA A 243 -5.75 5.35 1.53
CA ALA A 243 -6.62 6.52 1.31
C ALA A 243 -5.79 7.77 0.98
N ALA A 244 -4.68 7.99 1.71
CA ALA A 244 -3.77 9.10 1.48
C ALA A 244 -3.11 9.02 0.09
N TYR A 245 -2.61 7.84 -0.29
CA TYR A 245 -2.04 7.61 -1.61
C TYR A 245 -3.07 7.85 -2.73
N LEU A 246 -4.29 7.34 -2.56
CA LEU A 246 -5.40 7.56 -3.50
C LEU A 246 -5.66 9.06 -3.70
N VAL A 247 -5.72 9.84 -2.62
CA VAL A 247 -5.94 11.30 -2.69
C VAL A 247 -4.82 11.97 -3.49
N VAL A 248 -3.56 11.68 -3.16
CA VAL A 248 -2.39 12.26 -3.86
C VAL A 248 -2.40 11.91 -5.35
N LYS A 249 -2.76 10.67 -5.72
CA LYS A 249 -2.77 10.19 -7.11
C LYS A 249 -4.03 10.52 -7.89
N SER A 250 -5.04 11.09 -7.23
CA SER A 250 -6.35 11.33 -7.84
C SER A 250 -6.47 12.61 -8.67
N ASN A 251 -5.41 13.43 -8.76
CA ASN A 251 -5.44 14.74 -9.41
C ASN A 251 -6.61 15.63 -8.91
N GLY A 252 -6.80 15.67 -7.57
CA GLY A 252 -7.83 16.47 -6.93
C GLY A 252 -9.25 15.87 -6.96
N GLN A 253 -9.43 14.65 -7.46
CA GLN A 253 -10.74 13.98 -7.49
C GLN A 253 -11.25 13.64 -6.07
N PHE A 254 -10.35 13.23 -5.17
CA PHE A 254 -10.69 12.79 -3.81
C PHE A 254 -10.02 13.66 -2.76
N LYS A 255 -10.63 13.69 -1.58
CA LYS A 255 -10.08 14.22 -0.33
C LYS A 255 -10.31 13.24 0.82
N LEU A 256 -9.46 13.32 1.84
CA LEU A 256 -9.71 12.64 3.11
C LEU A 256 -10.82 13.39 3.86
N THR A 257 -11.56 12.67 4.71
CA THR A 257 -12.59 13.25 5.59
C THR A 257 -12.60 12.49 6.92
N GLY A 258 -12.76 13.19 8.04
CA GLY A 258 -12.63 12.63 9.38
C GLY A 258 -11.18 12.43 9.83
N THR A 259 -11.00 11.62 10.85
CA THR A 259 -9.71 11.23 11.42
C THR A 259 -9.52 9.71 11.32
N PRO A 260 -8.28 9.19 11.27
CA PRO A 260 -8.04 7.75 11.34
C PRO A 260 -8.61 7.16 12.63
N TYR A 261 -9.21 5.97 12.53
CA TYR A 261 -9.80 5.23 13.66
C TYR A 261 -9.40 3.76 13.61
N ASN A 262 -9.64 3.02 14.70
CA ASN A 262 -9.37 1.57 14.81
C ASN A 262 -7.94 1.18 14.37
N VAL A 263 -6.92 1.91 14.87
CA VAL A 263 -5.52 1.57 14.58
C VAL A 263 -5.23 0.15 15.07
N ALA A 264 -4.79 -0.71 14.15
CA ALA A 264 -4.54 -2.12 14.42
C ALA A 264 -3.32 -2.65 13.63
N PRO A 265 -2.66 -3.72 14.09
CA PRO A 265 -1.53 -4.30 13.38
C PRO A 265 -1.99 -5.00 12.09
N TYR A 266 -1.16 -4.93 11.05
CA TYR A 266 -1.19 -5.86 9.93
C TYR A 266 -0.36 -7.09 10.25
N GLY A 267 -0.83 -8.24 9.80
CA GLY A 267 -0.15 -9.50 9.97
C GLY A 267 0.07 -10.25 8.65
N ILE A 268 1.20 -10.93 8.57
CA ILE A 268 1.47 -11.93 7.56
C ILE A 268 0.69 -13.18 7.97
N ALA A 269 -0.32 -13.56 7.17
CA ALA A 269 -1.11 -14.76 7.45
C ALA A 269 -0.33 -16.04 7.11
N ILE A 270 -0.34 -16.99 8.04
CA ILE A 270 0.42 -18.25 8.00
C ILE A 270 -0.50 -19.39 8.41
N GLN A 271 -0.43 -20.53 7.73
CA GLN A 271 -1.19 -21.72 8.14
C GLN A 271 -0.78 -22.15 9.54
N LYS A 272 -1.77 -22.36 10.43
CA LYS A 272 -1.53 -22.81 11.79
C LYS A 272 -0.73 -24.11 11.85
N GLY A 273 0.24 -24.16 12.74
CA GLY A 273 1.03 -25.36 13.01
C GLY A 273 1.97 -25.82 11.89
N ASN A 274 2.13 -25.05 10.79
CA ASN A 274 3.02 -25.43 9.69
C ASN A 274 4.52 -25.10 9.96
N GLY A 275 4.85 -24.54 11.13
CA GLY A 275 6.22 -24.22 11.53
C GLY A 275 6.81 -22.93 10.94
N MET A 276 6.07 -22.17 10.12
CA MET A 276 6.59 -20.97 9.46
C MET A 276 6.53 -19.69 10.29
N ALA A 277 5.69 -19.62 11.33
CA ALA A 277 5.49 -18.38 12.08
C ALA A 277 6.78 -17.89 12.75
N LYS A 278 7.55 -18.80 13.37
CA LYS A 278 8.82 -18.43 14.01
C LYS A 278 9.89 -17.94 13.02
N PRO A 279 10.24 -18.68 11.95
CA PRO A 279 11.25 -18.19 11.00
C PRO A 279 10.84 -16.89 10.30
N VAL A 280 9.55 -16.65 10.03
CA VAL A 280 9.07 -15.36 9.49
C VAL A 280 9.24 -14.23 10.51
N LEU A 281 8.91 -14.46 11.78
CA LEU A 281 9.10 -13.48 12.86
C LEU A 281 10.59 -13.13 13.02
N ASP A 282 11.47 -14.12 13.05
CA ASP A 282 12.89 -13.91 13.27
C ASP A 282 13.55 -13.26 12.05
N ALA A 283 13.15 -13.62 10.83
CA ALA A 283 13.56 -12.91 9.62
C ALA A 283 13.14 -11.42 9.65
N LEU A 284 11.93 -11.12 10.12
CA LEU A 284 11.47 -9.73 10.25
C LEU A 284 12.33 -8.95 11.27
N LYS A 285 12.69 -9.56 12.40
CA LYS A 285 13.58 -8.93 13.39
C LYS A 285 14.96 -8.62 12.80
N VAL A 286 15.52 -9.53 11.98
CA VAL A 286 16.78 -9.30 11.25
C VAL A 286 16.65 -8.11 10.31
N LEU A 287 15.56 -8.01 9.54
CA LEU A 287 15.33 -6.89 8.65
C LEU A 287 15.13 -5.55 9.38
N MET A 288 14.56 -5.59 10.58
CA MET A 288 14.43 -4.41 11.45
C MET A 288 15.81 -3.97 11.99
N ALA A 289 16.59 -4.91 12.48
CA ALA A 289 17.91 -4.65 13.07
C ALA A 289 18.92 -4.10 12.05
N ASN A 290 18.91 -4.63 10.83
CA ASN A 290 19.85 -4.21 9.77
C ASN A 290 19.37 -2.99 8.94
N GLY A 291 18.20 -2.42 9.28
CA GLY A 291 17.65 -1.23 8.62
C GLY A 291 16.90 -1.49 7.32
N THR A 292 16.88 -2.72 6.79
CA THR A 292 16.16 -3.05 5.52
C THR A 292 14.67 -2.77 5.63
N TYR A 293 14.05 -3.14 6.76
CA TYR A 293 12.63 -2.83 7.02
C TYR A 293 12.35 -1.33 6.93
N LYS A 294 13.15 -0.50 7.63
CA LYS A 294 13.04 0.96 7.58
C LYS A 294 13.20 1.49 6.16
N ALA A 295 14.18 1.00 5.40
CA ALA A 295 14.43 1.43 4.03
C ALA A 295 13.26 1.11 3.10
N ILE A 296 12.63 -0.07 3.24
CA ILE A 296 11.44 -0.45 2.48
C ILE A 296 10.28 0.50 2.79
N LEU A 297 9.96 0.72 4.07
CA LEU A 297 8.85 1.61 4.46
C LEU A 297 9.08 3.06 4.01
N THR A 298 10.33 3.54 4.07
CA THR A 298 10.70 4.88 3.58
C THR A 298 10.49 5.00 2.07
N ARG A 299 10.89 4.00 1.29
CA ARG A 299 10.69 3.96 -0.16
C ARG A 299 9.22 4.12 -0.54
N TRP A 300 8.33 3.51 0.23
CA TRP A 300 6.89 3.53 -0.03
C TRP A 300 6.14 4.65 0.71
N TYR A 301 6.87 5.57 1.41
CA TYR A 301 6.32 6.71 2.14
C TYR A 301 5.35 6.33 3.27
N VAL A 302 5.55 5.16 3.89
CA VAL A 302 4.69 4.62 4.96
C VAL A 302 5.43 4.40 6.28
N LEU A 303 6.59 5.03 6.45
CA LEU A 303 7.44 4.84 7.64
C LEU A 303 6.75 5.24 8.96
N ALA A 304 5.81 6.19 8.93
CA ALA A 304 5.09 6.63 10.13
C ALA A 304 4.29 5.51 10.82
N ASP A 305 3.90 4.49 10.06
CA ASP A 305 3.09 3.36 10.53
C ASP A 305 3.94 2.10 10.84
N ALA A 306 5.27 2.28 10.93
CA ALA A 306 6.20 1.23 11.33
C ALA A 306 5.90 0.72 12.74
N ILE A 307 6.16 -0.58 12.97
CA ILE A 307 6.20 -1.17 14.31
C ILE A 307 7.63 -1.46 14.74
N THR A 308 7.86 -1.56 16.04
CA THR A 308 9.18 -1.86 16.62
C THR A 308 9.23 -3.24 17.29
N ASN A 309 8.07 -3.82 17.56
CA ASN A 309 7.97 -5.09 18.27
C ASN A 309 6.99 -6.05 17.57
N PRO A 310 7.48 -6.80 16.56
CA PRO A 310 6.66 -7.77 15.85
C PRO A 310 6.32 -8.95 16.75
N LYS A 311 5.11 -9.49 16.60
CA LYS A 311 4.57 -10.58 17.43
C LYS A 311 3.90 -11.64 16.56
N ILE A 312 3.85 -12.86 17.07
CA ILE A 312 2.91 -13.87 16.58
C ILE A 312 1.57 -13.62 17.27
N ASN A 313 0.49 -13.52 16.48
CA ASN A 313 -0.88 -13.30 16.97
C ASN A 313 -0.96 -12.07 17.88
N GLY A 314 -0.77 -10.92 17.30
CA GLY A 314 -0.71 -9.63 18.01
C GLY A 314 -2.00 -8.82 17.94
N ALA A 315 -3.15 -9.45 17.67
CA ALA A 315 -4.44 -8.79 17.59
C ALA A 315 -4.79 -8.03 18.88
N ILE A 316 -5.30 -6.81 18.71
CA ILE A 316 -5.74 -5.95 19.81
C ILE A 316 -7.27 -5.85 19.92
N SER A 317 -8.01 -6.42 18.94
CA SER A 317 -9.49 -6.40 18.85
C SER A 317 -10.04 -7.71 18.27
#